data_781b907b3b73d3e6eb7d6f5f10b49e4f
#
_entry.id   781b907b3b73d3e6eb7d6f5f10b49e4f
#
_cell.length_a   1.000
_cell.length_b   1.000
_cell.length_c   1.000
_cell.angle_alpha   90.00
_cell.angle_beta   90.00
_cell.angle_gamma   90.00
#
_symmetry.space_group_name_H-M   'P 1'
#
loop_
_entity.id
_entity.type
_entity.pdbx_description
1 polymer ?
#
loop_
_entity_poly.entity_id
_entity_poly.type
_entity_poly.pdbx_seq_one_letter_code
_entity_poly.pdbx_strand_id
1 'polypeptide(L)'
;AYYFEFIEKIRPAFLRGYTSAIYRLAQYADQHQIHFDFPIKGVQLTSESTFEYQIDYIEKVFQTKVYMQYGHTEAAIFGYTYDETHKYRCSPLYGHVEILDENGQHVKEGETGEVVVTSYSNFAMLFARYRTGDLAEYGGTRGGIVTLNKVWGRTQDVVYTKAGDPVYLTALIFGLHYHAFSNI
;
A
#
# COMPACT_ATOMS: atom_id res chain seq x y z
N ALA A 1 -21.92 -9.19 10.86
CA ALA A 1 -22.63 -8.85 12.11
C ALA A 1 -21.63 -8.56 13.23
N TYR A 2 -20.87 -9.50 13.75
CA TYR A 2 -20.00 -9.36 14.93
C TYR A 2 -19.04 -8.15 14.91
N TYR A 3 -18.33 -7.91 13.81
CA TYR A 3 -17.41 -6.75 13.70
C TYR A 3 -18.13 -5.41 13.83
N PHE A 4 -19.34 -5.29 13.30
CA PHE A 4 -20.13 -4.05 13.38
C PHE A 4 -20.63 -3.78 14.78
N GLU A 5 -21.17 -4.79 15.48
CA GLU A 5 -21.55 -4.69 16.89
C GLU A 5 -20.38 -4.25 17.77
N PHE A 6 -19.17 -4.77 17.46
CA PHE A 6 -17.96 -4.39 18.18
C PHE A 6 -17.53 -2.96 17.87
N ILE A 7 -17.58 -2.53 16.59
CA ILE A 7 -17.26 -1.17 16.18
C ILE A 7 -18.26 -0.17 16.80
N GLU A 8 -19.54 -0.45 16.81
CA GLU A 8 -20.55 0.37 17.46
C GLU A 8 -20.33 0.50 18.96
N LYS A 9 -19.95 -0.59 19.61
CA LYS A 9 -19.65 -0.60 21.06
C LYS A 9 -18.42 0.21 21.42
N ILE A 10 -17.33 0.12 20.62
CA ILE A 10 -16.04 0.79 20.90
C ILE A 10 -16.06 2.24 20.42
N ARG A 11 -16.80 2.53 19.33
CA ARG A 11 -16.83 3.85 18.65
C ARG A 11 -15.41 4.36 18.29
N PRO A 12 -14.64 3.59 17.51
CA PRO A 12 -13.25 3.92 17.22
C PRO A 12 -13.16 5.18 16.35
N ALA A 13 -12.19 6.04 16.64
CA ALA A 13 -11.91 7.19 15.80
C ALA A 13 -11.23 6.80 14.47
N PHE A 14 -10.51 5.67 14.43
CA PHE A 14 -9.78 5.18 13.26
C PHE A 14 -9.99 3.68 13.09
N LEU A 15 -10.06 3.24 11.82
CA LEU A 15 -9.98 1.83 11.45
C LEU A 15 -8.60 1.54 10.87
N ARG A 16 -8.00 0.40 11.23
CA ARG A 16 -6.74 -0.07 10.66
C ARG A 16 -6.84 -1.54 10.32
N GLY A 17 -6.39 -1.92 9.13
CA GLY A 17 -6.38 -3.32 8.71
C GLY A 17 -5.77 -3.55 7.34
N TYR A 18 -5.82 -4.81 6.93
CA TYR A 18 -5.50 -5.21 5.57
C TYR A 18 -6.50 -4.60 4.59
N THR A 19 -6.03 -4.22 3.41
CA THR A 19 -6.88 -3.63 2.36
C THR A 19 -8.08 -4.52 2.05
N SER A 20 -7.86 -5.82 1.84
CA SER A 20 -8.91 -6.78 1.55
C SER A 20 -9.95 -6.89 2.67
N ALA A 21 -9.51 -6.89 3.93
CA ALA A 21 -10.40 -6.99 5.08
C ALA A 21 -11.27 -5.74 5.25
N ILE A 22 -10.68 -4.55 5.16
CA ILE A 22 -11.42 -3.28 5.27
C ILE A 22 -12.37 -3.11 4.07
N TYR A 23 -11.93 -3.48 2.86
CA TYR A 23 -12.78 -3.45 1.68
C TYR A 23 -14.01 -4.36 1.81
N ARG A 24 -13.83 -5.60 2.32
CA ARG A 24 -14.94 -6.51 2.62
C ARG A 24 -15.86 -5.97 3.71
N LEU A 25 -15.30 -5.31 4.72
CA LEU A 25 -16.09 -4.63 5.75
C LEU A 25 -16.96 -3.52 5.12
N ALA A 26 -16.38 -2.69 4.25
CA ALA A 26 -17.12 -1.65 3.53
C ALA A 26 -18.23 -2.25 2.64
N GLN A 27 -17.94 -3.32 1.89
CA GLN A 27 -18.95 -4.00 1.07
C GLN A 27 -20.12 -4.52 1.92
N TYR A 28 -19.83 -5.11 3.07
CA TYR A 28 -20.87 -5.59 3.97
C TYR A 28 -21.72 -4.45 4.54
N ALA A 29 -21.06 -3.34 4.94
CA ALA A 29 -21.77 -2.14 5.44
C ALA A 29 -22.74 -1.57 4.40
N ASP A 30 -22.27 -1.41 3.16
CA ASP A 30 -23.05 -0.90 2.05
C ASP A 30 -24.25 -1.81 1.72
N GLN A 31 -24.01 -3.13 1.61
CA GLN A 31 -25.05 -4.12 1.31
C GLN A 31 -26.16 -4.18 2.38
N HIS A 32 -25.81 -3.94 3.64
CA HIS A 32 -26.75 -4.00 4.77
C HIS A 32 -27.18 -2.62 5.26
N GLN A 33 -26.81 -1.55 4.52
CA GLN A 33 -27.14 -0.17 4.84
C GLN A 33 -26.76 0.23 6.29
N ILE A 34 -25.59 -0.27 6.75
CA ILE A 34 -25.09 0.04 8.09
C ILE A 34 -24.40 1.39 8.07
N HIS A 35 -24.89 2.30 8.90
CA HIS A 35 -24.33 3.63 9.12
C HIS A 35 -23.99 3.80 10.59
N PHE A 36 -22.79 4.31 10.87
CA PHE A 36 -22.40 4.63 12.23
C PHE A 36 -22.94 6.01 12.63
N ASP A 37 -23.42 6.15 13.86
CA ASP A 37 -23.89 7.41 14.45
C ASP A 37 -22.73 8.26 15.02
N PHE A 38 -21.48 7.88 14.70
CA PHE A 38 -20.26 8.56 15.09
C PHE A 38 -19.28 8.64 13.91
N PRO A 39 -18.41 9.67 13.87
CA PRO A 39 -17.46 9.83 12.78
C PRO A 39 -16.27 8.89 12.90
N ILE A 40 -15.98 8.15 11.83
CA ILE A 40 -14.65 7.53 11.63
C ILE A 40 -13.76 8.59 10.99
N LYS A 41 -12.69 9.00 11.68
CA LYS A 41 -11.82 10.11 11.26
C LYS A 41 -10.80 9.73 10.18
N GLY A 42 -10.59 8.43 9.97
CA GLY A 42 -9.70 7.92 8.93
C GLY A 42 -9.61 6.39 8.94
N VAL A 43 -9.25 5.85 7.79
CA VAL A 43 -8.96 4.42 7.61
C VAL A 43 -7.50 4.28 7.21
N GLN A 44 -6.75 3.43 7.90
CA GLN A 44 -5.37 3.11 7.57
C GLN A 44 -5.29 1.71 6.97
N LEU A 45 -4.84 1.62 5.72
CA LEU A 45 -4.59 0.37 5.02
C LEU A 45 -3.11 0.00 5.07
N THR A 46 -2.81 -1.29 5.21
CA THR A 46 -1.43 -1.78 5.33
C THR A 46 -1.29 -3.21 4.80
N SER A 47 -0.04 -3.61 4.53
CA SER A 47 0.40 -4.99 4.29
C SER A 47 -0.11 -5.66 3.01
N GLU A 48 -0.89 -4.98 2.20
CA GLU A 48 -1.38 -5.46 0.91
C GLU A 48 -1.30 -4.34 -0.13
N SER A 49 -1.20 -4.71 -1.40
CA SER A 49 -1.38 -3.74 -2.49
C SER A 49 -2.79 -3.16 -2.45
N THR A 50 -2.89 -1.85 -2.60
CA THR A 50 -4.17 -1.13 -2.57
C THR A 50 -4.42 -0.50 -3.93
N PHE A 51 -5.64 -0.63 -4.44
CA PHE A 51 -6.07 -0.10 -5.73
C PHE A 51 -7.04 1.06 -5.54
N GLU A 52 -7.05 2.01 -6.46
CA GLU A 52 -7.88 3.23 -6.37
C GLU A 52 -9.35 2.91 -6.15
N TYR A 53 -9.92 1.95 -6.89
CA TYR A 53 -11.32 1.56 -6.71
C TYR A 53 -11.66 1.09 -5.28
N GLN A 54 -10.68 0.49 -4.57
CA GLN A 54 -10.87 0.06 -3.17
C GLN A 54 -10.87 1.28 -2.25
N ILE A 55 -9.95 2.23 -2.50
CA ILE A 55 -9.87 3.48 -1.75
C ILE A 55 -11.18 4.25 -1.90
N ASP A 56 -11.60 4.53 -3.12
CA ASP A 56 -12.83 5.26 -3.43
C ASP A 56 -14.06 4.63 -2.77
N TYR A 57 -14.13 3.30 -2.84
CA TYR A 57 -15.25 2.57 -2.24
C TYR A 57 -15.27 2.68 -0.71
N ILE A 58 -14.10 2.49 -0.06
CA ILE A 58 -13.95 2.60 1.39
C ILE A 58 -14.25 4.02 1.85
N GLU A 59 -13.71 5.04 1.17
CA GLU A 59 -13.96 6.46 1.48
C GLU A 59 -15.44 6.81 1.35
N LYS A 60 -16.09 6.35 0.29
CA LYS A 60 -17.53 6.55 0.07
C LYS A 60 -18.37 5.94 1.18
N VAL A 61 -18.10 4.68 1.53
CA VAL A 61 -18.94 3.95 2.51
C VAL A 61 -18.76 4.49 3.92
N PHE A 62 -17.51 4.72 4.35
CA PHE A 62 -17.23 5.22 5.70
C PHE A 62 -17.20 6.74 5.81
N GLN A 63 -17.40 7.46 4.70
CA GLN A 63 -17.39 8.93 4.63
C GLN A 63 -16.14 9.54 5.29
N THR A 64 -14.97 8.96 5.01
CA THR A 64 -13.70 9.35 5.61
C THR A 64 -12.56 9.17 4.63
N LYS A 65 -11.37 9.66 4.99
CA LYS A 65 -10.17 9.50 4.15
C LYS A 65 -9.42 8.21 4.43
N VAL A 66 -8.86 7.64 3.36
CA VAL A 66 -7.99 6.47 3.41
C VAL A 66 -6.54 6.92 3.39
N TYR A 67 -5.75 6.35 4.30
CA TYR A 67 -4.31 6.51 4.38
C TYR A 67 -3.66 5.13 4.23
N MET A 68 -2.54 5.07 3.52
CA MET A 68 -1.82 3.82 3.31
C MET A 68 -0.46 3.86 4.01
N GLN A 69 -0.03 2.69 4.47
CA GLN A 69 1.29 2.48 5.04
C GLN A 69 2.01 1.39 4.26
N TYR A 70 3.24 1.68 3.84
CA TYR A 70 4.17 0.73 3.27
C TYR A 70 5.35 0.51 4.21
N GLY A 71 5.71 -0.73 4.41
CA GLY A 71 6.82 -1.13 5.27
C GLY A 71 6.85 -2.64 5.46
N HIS A 72 7.89 -3.12 6.08
CA HIS A 72 8.10 -4.54 6.36
C HIS A 72 8.73 -4.78 7.73
N THR A 73 8.79 -6.05 8.14
CA THR A 73 9.24 -6.47 9.48
C THR A 73 10.72 -6.25 9.72
N GLU A 74 11.52 -6.12 8.67
CA GLU A 74 12.95 -5.80 8.70
C GLU A 74 13.24 -4.41 9.28
N ALA A 75 12.21 -3.57 9.47
CA ALA A 75 12.32 -2.23 10.03
C ALA A 75 13.32 -1.33 9.28
N ALA A 76 13.33 -1.38 7.95
CA ALA A 76 14.26 -0.62 7.12
C ALA A 76 13.58 0.44 6.25
N ILE A 77 12.26 0.39 6.10
CA ILE A 77 11.46 1.42 5.41
C ILE A 77 10.15 1.65 6.15
N PHE A 78 9.74 2.92 6.19
CA PHE A 78 8.43 3.35 6.63
C PHE A 78 7.91 4.43 5.68
N GLY A 79 7.04 4.01 4.75
CA GLY A 79 6.34 4.88 3.80
C GLY A 79 4.89 5.09 4.23
N TYR A 80 4.37 6.29 4.08
CA TYR A 80 2.99 6.62 4.41
C TYR A 80 2.43 7.66 3.46
N THR A 81 1.12 7.58 3.21
CA THR A 81 0.38 8.62 2.49
C THR A 81 -0.23 9.60 3.52
N TYR A 82 -0.37 10.87 3.14
CA TYR A 82 -0.90 11.90 4.05
C TYR A 82 -1.84 12.89 3.35
N ASP A 83 -1.94 12.77 2.04
CA ASP A 83 -2.79 13.64 1.20
C ASP A 83 -3.55 12.81 0.14
N GLU A 84 -4.34 13.49 -0.66
CA GLU A 84 -5.20 12.89 -1.68
C GLU A 84 -4.44 12.39 -2.92
N THR A 85 -3.13 12.59 -3.00
CA THR A 85 -2.31 12.08 -4.11
C THR A 85 -1.99 10.59 -3.95
N HIS A 86 -2.24 10.02 -2.79
CA HIS A 86 -1.95 8.63 -2.40
C HIS A 86 -0.48 8.20 -2.64
N LYS A 87 0.43 9.17 -2.74
CA LYS A 87 1.87 8.91 -2.86
C LYS A 87 2.47 8.63 -1.50
N TYR A 88 3.34 7.63 -1.44
CA TYR A 88 4.04 7.29 -0.20
C TYR A 88 5.23 8.21 0.02
N ARG A 89 5.32 8.81 1.19
CA ARG A 89 6.51 9.50 1.68
C ARG A 89 7.29 8.57 2.59
N CYS A 90 8.53 8.27 2.22
CA CYS A 90 9.41 7.43 3.02
C CYS A 90 10.07 8.28 4.11
N SER A 91 9.92 7.85 5.36
CA SER A 91 10.52 8.54 6.50
C SER A 91 12.05 8.49 6.45
N PRO A 92 12.74 9.64 6.32
CA PRO A 92 14.20 9.68 6.22
C PRO A 92 14.91 9.38 7.56
N LEU A 93 14.15 9.33 8.66
CA LEU A 93 14.66 8.96 9.98
C LEU A 93 14.60 7.44 10.24
N TYR A 94 13.90 6.70 9.39
CA TYR A 94 13.69 5.27 9.57
C TYR A 94 14.73 4.42 8.82
N GLY A 95 15.11 4.85 7.65
CA GLY A 95 16.10 4.20 6.80
C GLY A 95 16.38 5.00 5.53
N HIS A 96 17.46 4.64 4.85
CA HIS A 96 17.77 5.15 3.52
C HIS A 96 17.09 4.30 2.47
N VAL A 97 16.43 4.93 1.50
CA VAL A 97 15.65 4.27 0.46
C VAL A 97 16.23 4.63 -0.91
N GLU A 98 16.51 3.63 -1.71
CA GLU A 98 16.97 3.72 -3.09
C GLU A 98 15.96 2.99 -3.97
N ILE A 99 15.71 3.51 -5.19
CA ILE A 99 14.93 2.80 -6.21
C ILE A 99 15.86 2.53 -7.38
N LEU A 100 16.16 1.25 -7.60
CA LEU A 100 17.24 0.82 -8.50
C LEU A 100 16.72 -0.03 -9.66
N ASP A 101 17.35 0.11 -10.79
CA ASP A 101 17.17 -0.78 -11.94
C ASP A 101 17.90 -2.14 -11.76
N GLU A 102 17.84 -3.00 -12.75
CA GLU A 102 18.52 -4.29 -12.78
C GLU A 102 20.05 -4.20 -12.69
N ASN A 103 20.62 -3.07 -13.15
CA ASN A 103 22.06 -2.80 -13.13
C ASN A 103 22.51 -2.15 -11.80
N GLY A 104 21.58 -1.91 -10.87
CA GLY A 104 21.84 -1.27 -9.58
C GLY A 104 22.05 0.24 -9.68
N GLN A 105 21.57 0.87 -10.76
CA GLN A 105 21.57 2.31 -10.94
C GLN A 105 20.24 2.91 -10.50
N HIS A 106 20.27 4.14 -9.98
CA HIS A 106 19.05 4.84 -9.61
C HIS A 106 18.17 5.11 -10.84
N VAL A 107 16.90 4.76 -10.75
CA VAL A 107 15.90 5.08 -11.77
C VAL A 107 15.55 6.58 -11.73
N LYS A 108 15.01 7.09 -12.84
CA LYS A 108 14.51 8.47 -12.92
C LYS A 108 13.11 8.58 -12.32
N GLU A 109 12.73 9.82 -11.98
CA GLU A 109 11.36 10.11 -11.53
C GLU A 109 10.33 9.66 -12.57
N GLY A 110 9.32 8.89 -12.12
CA GLY A 110 8.31 8.24 -12.97
C GLY A 110 8.69 6.84 -13.46
N GLU A 111 9.93 6.40 -13.30
CA GLU A 111 10.36 5.04 -13.66
C GLU A 111 10.16 4.06 -12.49
N THR A 112 9.96 2.80 -12.82
CA THR A 112 9.83 1.71 -11.84
C THR A 112 11.17 1.03 -11.62
N GLY A 113 11.48 0.76 -10.34
CA GLY A 113 12.66 0.02 -9.94
C GLY A 113 12.41 -0.79 -8.68
N GLU A 114 13.40 -1.58 -8.29
CA GLU A 114 13.37 -2.34 -7.04
C GLU A 114 13.67 -1.42 -5.85
N VAL A 115 12.89 -1.58 -4.79
CA VAL A 115 13.11 -0.89 -3.53
C VAL A 115 14.29 -1.52 -2.80
N VAL A 116 15.35 -0.74 -2.60
CA VAL A 116 16.55 -1.13 -1.86
C VAL A 116 16.68 -0.24 -0.63
N VAL A 117 16.96 -0.83 0.52
CA VAL A 117 16.89 -0.11 1.80
C VAL A 117 18.09 -0.35 2.69
N THR A 118 18.47 0.69 3.44
CA THR A 118 19.45 0.58 4.55
C THR A 118 18.77 1.00 5.84
N SER A 119 18.67 0.07 6.80
CA SER A 119 18.02 0.34 8.09
C SER A 119 18.90 1.19 9.00
N TYR A 120 18.27 2.11 9.74
CA TYR A 120 18.95 2.90 10.78
C TYR A 120 18.70 2.38 12.20
N SER A 121 17.69 1.53 12.38
CA SER A 121 17.23 1.12 13.71
C SER A 121 17.35 -0.39 13.99
N ASN A 122 17.63 -1.21 12.98
CA ASN A 122 17.79 -2.65 13.19
C ASN A 122 19.24 -2.99 13.51
N PHE A 123 19.57 -2.98 14.82
CA PHE A 123 20.92 -3.29 15.30
C PHE A 123 21.19 -4.80 15.46
N ALA A 124 20.14 -5.62 15.47
CA ALA A 124 20.28 -7.07 15.58
C ALA A 124 20.68 -7.73 14.26
N MET A 125 20.20 -7.18 13.15
CA MET A 125 20.56 -7.58 11.79
C MET A 125 20.78 -6.33 10.95
N LEU A 126 22.01 -6.15 10.50
CA LEU A 126 22.38 -4.99 9.70
C LEU A 126 21.87 -5.16 8.26
N PHE A 127 20.81 -4.44 7.91
CA PHE A 127 20.33 -4.32 6.55
C PHE A 127 21.00 -3.13 5.87
N ALA A 128 22.06 -3.38 5.13
CA ALA A 128 22.75 -2.38 4.33
C ALA A 128 22.52 -2.69 2.83
N ARG A 129 21.88 -1.76 2.12
CA ARG A 129 21.47 -1.91 0.71
C ARG A 129 20.74 -3.25 0.45
N TYR A 130 19.80 -3.56 1.34
CA TYR A 130 19.00 -4.76 1.28
C TYR A 130 17.95 -4.64 0.17
N ARG A 131 17.98 -5.59 -0.76
CA ARG A 131 16.99 -5.71 -1.84
C ARG A 131 15.72 -6.32 -1.28
N THR A 132 14.64 -5.53 -1.22
CA THR A 132 13.38 -5.97 -0.59
C THR A 132 12.60 -6.96 -1.45
N GLY A 133 12.87 -6.98 -2.75
CA GLY A 133 12.08 -7.68 -3.75
C GLY A 133 10.75 -6.97 -4.09
N ASP A 134 10.51 -5.78 -3.55
CA ASP A 134 9.35 -4.96 -3.89
C ASP A 134 9.69 -4.02 -5.04
N LEU A 135 8.74 -3.79 -5.95
CA LEU A 135 8.83 -2.82 -7.04
C LEU A 135 8.01 -1.59 -6.73
N ALA A 136 8.58 -0.42 -6.97
CA ALA A 136 7.91 0.85 -6.80
C ALA A 136 8.23 1.83 -7.94
N GLU A 137 7.27 2.69 -8.25
CA GLU A 137 7.48 3.83 -9.14
C GLU A 137 8.07 5.00 -8.33
N TYR A 138 9.24 5.47 -8.75
CA TYR A 138 9.95 6.54 -8.08
C TYR A 138 9.29 7.90 -8.32
N GLY A 139 8.90 8.58 -7.26
CA GLY A 139 8.25 9.90 -7.30
C GLY A 139 9.17 11.09 -7.02
N GLY A 140 10.48 10.83 -7.02
CA GLY A 140 11.50 11.86 -6.73
C GLY A 140 11.89 11.95 -5.26
N THR A 141 12.93 12.76 -5.01
CA THR A 141 13.41 13.09 -3.66
C THR A 141 13.37 14.59 -3.46
N ARG A 142 12.69 15.03 -2.40
CA ARG A 142 12.58 16.46 -2.04
C ARG A 142 12.91 16.63 -0.56
N GLY A 143 13.88 17.47 -0.23
CA GLY A 143 14.30 17.71 1.16
C GLY A 143 14.76 16.43 1.89
N GLY A 144 15.38 15.49 1.19
CA GLY A 144 15.81 14.21 1.75
C GLY A 144 14.71 13.16 1.91
N ILE A 145 13.48 13.47 1.54
CA ILE A 145 12.34 12.55 1.60
C ILE A 145 12.14 11.91 0.23
N VAL A 146 12.32 10.60 0.15
CA VAL A 146 11.99 9.80 -1.03
C VAL A 146 10.48 9.63 -1.11
N THR A 147 9.93 9.87 -2.30
CA THR A 147 8.52 9.65 -2.61
C THR A 147 8.38 8.44 -3.56
N LEU A 148 7.41 7.58 -3.29
CA LEU A 148 7.00 6.53 -4.21
C LEU A 148 5.60 6.89 -4.73
N ASN A 149 5.46 7.01 -6.05
CA ASN A 149 4.16 7.25 -6.65
C ASN A 149 3.23 6.06 -6.46
N LYS A 150 3.82 4.85 -6.55
CA LYS A 150 3.08 3.58 -6.40
C LYS A 150 4.01 2.48 -5.93
N VAL A 151 3.48 1.54 -5.16
CA VAL A 151 4.12 0.26 -4.84
C VAL A 151 3.36 -0.83 -5.58
N TRP A 152 4.07 -1.55 -6.47
CA TRP A 152 3.45 -2.53 -7.38
C TRP A 152 3.29 -3.92 -6.77
N GLY A 153 4.11 -4.27 -5.78
CA GLY A 153 4.22 -5.59 -5.18
C GLY A 153 5.58 -6.23 -5.43
N ARG A 154 5.64 -7.54 -5.33
CA ARG A 154 6.89 -8.30 -5.38
C ARG A 154 7.39 -8.50 -6.81
N THR A 155 8.73 -8.51 -6.99
CA THR A 155 9.37 -8.82 -8.28
C THR A 155 8.99 -10.21 -8.81
N GLN A 156 8.78 -11.18 -7.92
CA GLN A 156 8.35 -12.54 -8.27
C GLN A 156 6.90 -12.61 -8.79
N ASP A 157 6.10 -11.57 -8.59
CA ASP A 157 4.72 -11.48 -9.06
C ASP A 157 4.62 -10.79 -10.43
N VAL A 158 5.74 -10.58 -11.11
CA VAL A 158 5.80 -10.00 -12.45
C VAL A 158 5.98 -11.10 -13.49
N VAL A 159 5.13 -11.09 -14.51
CA VAL A 159 5.31 -11.88 -15.74
C VAL A 159 5.53 -10.94 -16.91
N TYR A 160 6.21 -11.42 -17.95
CA TYR A 160 6.48 -10.61 -19.13
C TYR A 160 5.65 -11.09 -20.30
N THR A 161 5.11 -10.16 -21.07
CA THR A 161 4.48 -10.46 -22.36
C THR A 161 5.53 -10.98 -23.35
N LYS A 162 5.07 -11.53 -24.50
CA LYS A 162 5.99 -11.91 -25.59
C LYS A 162 6.76 -10.72 -26.16
N ALA A 163 6.26 -9.50 -25.99
CA ALA A 163 6.94 -8.25 -26.41
C ALA A 163 7.97 -7.76 -25.37
N GLY A 164 8.01 -8.38 -24.17
CA GLY A 164 8.91 -7.98 -23.08
C GLY A 164 8.32 -6.98 -22.09
N ASP A 165 7.03 -6.62 -22.24
CA ASP A 165 6.38 -5.69 -21.32
C ASP A 165 6.05 -6.36 -19.99
N PRO A 166 6.33 -5.72 -18.82
CA PRO A 166 6.02 -6.29 -17.52
C PRO A 166 4.50 -6.27 -17.25
N VAL A 167 3.99 -7.37 -16.73
CA VAL A 167 2.62 -7.51 -16.23
C VAL A 167 2.67 -7.89 -14.77
N TYR A 168 2.20 -7.01 -13.91
CA TYR A 168 2.13 -7.22 -12.47
C TYR A 168 0.90 -8.07 -12.15
N LEU A 169 1.10 -9.32 -11.73
CA LEU A 169 0.01 -10.29 -11.50
C LEU A 169 -0.99 -9.79 -10.46
N THR A 170 -0.52 -9.17 -9.40
CA THR A 170 -1.40 -8.56 -8.38
C THR A 170 -2.29 -7.48 -8.98
N ALA A 171 -1.75 -6.60 -9.82
CA ALA A 171 -2.52 -5.57 -10.52
C ALA A 171 -3.47 -6.18 -11.56
N LEU A 172 -3.04 -7.23 -12.28
CA LEU A 172 -3.86 -7.93 -13.25
C LEU A 172 -5.06 -8.64 -12.58
N ILE A 173 -4.80 -9.40 -11.51
CA ILE A 173 -5.82 -10.22 -10.85
C ILE A 173 -6.81 -9.36 -10.06
N PHE A 174 -6.32 -8.39 -9.30
CA PHE A 174 -7.16 -7.60 -8.39
C PHE A 174 -7.56 -6.24 -8.95
N GLY A 175 -6.76 -5.65 -9.87
CA GLY A 175 -7.01 -4.33 -10.45
C GLY A 175 -8.07 -4.31 -11.56
N LEU A 176 -8.28 -5.42 -12.27
CA LEU A 176 -9.18 -5.50 -13.42
C LEU A 176 -10.56 -6.12 -13.12
N HIS A 177 -10.90 -6.37 -11.85
CA HIS A 177 -12.20 -6.95 -11.45
C HIS A 177 -12.60 -8.18 -12.29
N TYR A 178 -11.71 -9.14 -12.47
CA TYR A 178 -12.06 -10.35 -13.19
C TYR A 178 -13.13 -11.15 -12.44
N HIS A 179 -14.35 -11.12 -12.97
CA HIS A 179 -15.48 -11.91 -12.45
C HIS A 179 -15.23 -13.42 -12.47
N ALA A 180 -14.24 -13.89 -13.25
CA ALA A 180 -13.86 -15.30 -13.31
C ALA A 180 -13.40 -15.86 -11.94
N PHE A 181 -12.90 -15.03 -11.03
CA PHE A 181 -12.50 -15.44 -9.67
C PHE A 181 -13.63 -15.42 -8.64
N SER A 182 -14.82 -14.95 -8.99
CA SER A 182 -15.98 -14.96 -8.09
C SER A 182 -16.58 -16.34 -7.86
N ASN A 183 -16.12 -17.35 -8.59
CA ASN A 183 -16.62 -18.74 -8.55
C ASN A 183 -15.60 -19.74 -7.95
N ILE A 184 -14.52 -19.26 -7.34
CA ILE A 184 -13.51 -20.11 -6.68
C ILE A 184 -13.66 -20.05 -5.16
#